data_5342d7fb1a039c9178ff2117627282f8
#
_entry.id   5342d7fb1a039c9178ff2117627282f8
#
_cell.length_a   1.000
_cell.length_b   1.000
_cell.length_c   1.000
_cell.angle_alpha   90.00
_cell.angle_beta   90.00
_cell.angle_gamma   90.00
#
_symmetry.space_group_name_H-M   'P 1'
#
loop_
_entity.id
_entity.type
_entity.pdbx_description
1 polymer ?
#
loop_
_entity_poly.entity_id
_entity_poly.type
_entity_poly.pdbx_seq_one_letter_code
_entity_poly.pdbx_strand_id
1 'polypeptide(L)'
;IANDIVHDINDMPYDVIVDIKERNSDLYEHTVMVTLLSVLVARKLKLDEKRKYNIAVGCLLHDIGLRFIVTRYKNRDFSNANPAELFEYKKHTILGYSALDEESWIAPISMKMILSHHENMAGTGFPMKQKNKELECRIIQACDAFDSLISGMECKRICVQEAINQIKEND
;
A
#
# COMPACT_ATOMS: atom_id res chain seq x y z
N ILE A 1 -10.92 13.00 20.04
CA ILE A 1 -10.93 11.97 18.97
C ILE A 1 -11.67 12.50 17.74
N ALA A 2 -12.96 12.88 17.81
CA ALA A 2 -13.69 13.36 16.62
C ALA A 2 -13.15 14.68 16.07
N ASN A 3 -12.79 15.63 16.94
CA ASN A 3 -12.19 16.91 16.55
C ASN A 3 -10.77 16.73 15.98
N ASP A 4 -10.02 15.77 16.50
CA ASP A 4 -8.68 15.45 16.02
C ASP A 4 -8.75 14.85 14.62
N ILE A 5 -9.69 13.92 14.38
CA ILE A 5 -9.96 13.34 13.06
C ILE A 5 -10.39 14.40 12.04
N VAL A 6 -11.25 15.35 12.44
CA VAL A 6 -11.70 16.45 11.53
C VAL A 6 -10.57 17.42 11.20
N HIS A 7 -9.67 17.68 12.16
CA HIS A 7 -8.49 18.50 11.91
C HIS A 7 -7.52 17.83 10.94
N ASP A 8 -7.26 16.55 11.17
CA ASP A 8 -6.36 15.75 10.32
C ASP A 8 -6.92 15.52 8.90
N ILE A 9 -8.25 15.40 8.75
CA ILE A 9 -8.91 15.29 7.43
C ILE A 9 -8.77 16.58 6.60
N ASN A 10 -8.74 17.76 7.22
CA ASN A 10 -8.59 19.02 6.48
C ASN A 10 -7.21 19.18 5.84
N ASP A 11 -6.19 18.49 6.36
CA ASP A 11 -4.83 18.51 5.82
C ASP A 11 -4.54 17.32 4.88
N MET A 12 -5.46 16.34 4.79
CA MET A 12 -5.34 15.22 3.84
C MET A 12 -5.83 15.62 2.45
N PRO A 13 -5.19 15.11 1.39
CA PRO A 13 -5.69 15.29 0.02
C PRO A 13 -6.97 14.46 -0.20
N TYR A 14 -8.08 14.96 0.35
CA TYR A 14 -9.40 14.33 0.24
C TYR A 14 -9.75 13.99 -1.19
N ASP A 15 -9.39 14.88 -2.12
CA ASP A 15 -9.59 14.72 -3.56
C ASP A 15 -8.98 13.43 -4.11
N VAL A 16 -7.84 13.01 -3.56
CA VAL A 16 -7.14 11.79 -3.97
C VAL A 16 -7.93 10.55 -3.57
N ILE A 17 -8.45 10.51 -2.34
CA ILE A 17 -9.22 9.38 -1.82
C ILE A 17 -10.54 9.25 -2.59
N VAL A 18 -11.20 10.38 -2.89
CA VAL A 18 -12.43 10.41 -3.69
C VAL A 18 -12.14 9.96 -5.13
N ASP A 19 -11.06 10.45 -5.74
CA ASP A 19 -10.65 10.06 -7.10
C ASP A 19 -10.40 8.54 -7.21
N ILE A 20 -9.73 7.94 -6.24
CA ILE A 20 -9.51 6.48 -6.19
C ILE A 20 -10.85 5.74 -6.11
N LYS A 21 -11.75 6.15 -5.22
CA LYS A 21 -13.07 5.52 -5.05
C LYS A 21 -13.93 5.59 -6.31
N GLU A 22 -13.94 6.73 -6.98
CA GLU A 22 -14.74 6.93 -8.20
C GLU A 22 -14.19 6.14 -9.39
N ARG A 23 -12.89 5.97 -9.46
CA ARG A 23 -12.23 5.25 -10.56
C ARG A 23 -12.24 3.74 -10.41
N ASN A 24 -12.09 3.23 -9.20
CA ASN A 24 -12.01 1.80 -8.93
C ASN A 24 -12.42 1.49 -7.49
N SER A 25 -13.64 0.95 -7.31
CA SER A 25 -14.16 0.58 -5.99
C SER A 25 -13.32 -0.52 -5.31
N ASP A 26 -12.78 -1.46 -6.08
CA ASP A 26 -11.99 -2.58 -5.54
C ASP A 26 -10.66 -2.06 -5.00
N LEU A 27 -10.03 -1.09 -5.71
CA LEU A 27 -8.84 -0.41 -5.23
C LEU A 27 -9.10 0.39 -3.94
N TYR A 28 -10.24 1.04 -3.86
CA TYR A 28 -10.64 1.76 -2.65
C TYR A 28 -10.81 0.80 -1.46
N GLU A 29 -11.53 -0.31 -1.65
CA GLU A 29 -11.70 -1.33 -0.62
C GLU A 29 -10.37 -1.92 -0.16
N HIS A 30 -9.49 -2.26 -1.11
CA HIS A 30 -8.14 -2.71 -0.84
C HIS A 30 -7.35 -1.70 0.01
N THR A 31 -7.30 -0.44 -0.42
CA THR A 31 -6.58 0.62 0.30
C THR A 31 -7.08 0.78 1.74
N VAL A 32 -8.40 0.74 1.93
CA VAL A 32 -9.02 0.82 3.27
C VAL A 32 -8.66 -0.40 4.11
N MET A 33 -8.72 -1.60 3.55
CA MET A 33 -8.40 -2.84 4.26
C MET A 33 -6.93 -2.93 4.63
N VAL A 34 -6.02 -2.61 3.72
CA VAL A 34 -4.57 -2.53 4.01
C VAL A 34 -4.29 -1.54 5.13
N THR A 35 -4.92 -0.36 5.10
CA THR A 35 -4.76 0.64 6.15
C THR A 35 -5.26 0.12 7.50
N LEU A 36 -6.46 -0.44 7.54
CA LEU A 36 -7.05 -0.99 8.76
C LEU A 36 -6.18 -2.09 9.37
N LEU A 37 -5.77 -3.06 8.56
CA LEU A 37 -4.92 -4.18 8.99
C LEU A 37 -3.58 -3.66 9.52
N SER A 38 -2.93 -2.74 8.81
CA SER A 38 -1.65 -2.17 9.21
C SER A 38 -1.73 -1.41 10.54
N VAL A 39 -2.78 -0.63 10.75
CA VAL A 39 -3.02 0.07 12.02
C VAL A 39 -3.31 -0.92 13.15
N LEU A 40 -4.07 -1.99 12.90
CA LEU A 40 -4.31 -3.04 13.90
C LEU A 40 -3.02 -3.76 14.28
N VAL A 41 -2.16 -4.08 13.32
CA VAL A 41 -0.81 -4.66 13.57
C VAL A 41 0.04 -3.68 14.38
N ALA A 42 0.11 -2.41 13.98
CA ALA A 42 0.85 -1.38 14.69
C ALA A 42 0.37 -1.21 16.16
N ARG A 43 -0.95 -1.27 16.37
CA ARG A 43 -1.56 -1.27 17.70
C ARG A 43 -1.17 -2.50 18.51
N LYS A 44 -1.19 -3.69 17.91
CA LYS A 44 -0.78 -4.95 18.54
C LYS A 44 0.70 -4.93 18.96
N LEU A 45 1.54 -4.30 18.13
CA LEU A 45 2.97 -4.08 18.40
C LEU A 45 3.23 -2.94 19.40
N LYS A 46 2.17 -2.28 19.89
CA LYS A 46 2.23 -1.15 20.84
C LYS A 46 3.08 0.02 20.35
N LEU A 47 3.04 0.30 19.02
CA LEU A 47 3.70 1.48 18.48
C LEU A 47 3.02 2.75 19.01
N ASP A 48 3.79 3.83 19.12
CA ASP A 48 3.27 5.13 19.55
C ASP A 48 2.29 5.74 18.51
N GLU A 49 1.55 6.77 18.90
CA GLU A 49 0.51 7.39 18.05
C GLU A 49 1.10 7.98 16.77
N LYS A 50 2.29 8.61 16.85
CA LYS A 50 2.94 9.19 15.68
C LYS A 50 3.30 8.13 14.64
N ARG A 51 3.84 6.99 15.08
CA ARG A 51 4.14 5.88 14.18
C ARG A 51 2.88 5.28 13.57
N LYS A 52 1.81 5.12 14.35
CA LYS A 52 0.51 4.64 13.86
C LYS A 52 -0.10 5.58 12.83
N TYR A 53 -0.02 6.90 13.08
CA TYR A 53 -0.45 7.91 12.12
C TYR A 53 0.34 7.83 10.82
N ASN A 54 1.67 7.78 10.90
CA ASN A 54 2.52 7.65 9.72
C ASN A 54 2.25 6.38 8.92
N ILE A 55 1.96 5.25 9.59
CA ILE A 55 1.56 4.00 8.95
C ILE A 55 0.23 4.20 8.21
N ALA A 56 -0.76 4.81 8.86
CA ALA A 56 -2.06 5.06 8.24
C ALA A 56 -1.93 5.93 6.98
N VAL A 57 -1.15 7.02 7.04
CA VAL A 57 -0.90 7.90 5.89
C VAL A 57 -0.18 7.13 4.76
N GLY A 58 0.87 6.38 5.07
CA GLY A 58 1.59 5.59 4.09
C GLY A 58 0.69 4.56 3.40
N CYS A 59 -0.16 3.86 4.16
CA CYS A 59 -1.09 2.88 3.63
C CYS A 59 -2.21 3.51 2.78
N LEU A 60 -2.77 4.65 3.21
CA LEU A 60 -3.80 5.35 2.43
C LEU A 60 -3.31 5.83 1.07
N LEU A 61 -2.02 6.12 0.95
CA LEU A 61 -1.43 6.70 -0.25
C LEU A 61 -0.55 5.73 -1.05
N HIS A 62 -0.36 4.48 -0.60
CA HIS A 62 0.61 3.57 -1.20
C HIS A 62 0.41 3.35 -2.69
N ASP A 63 -0.82 3.23 -3.11
CA ASP A 63 -1.24 2.92 -4.47
C ASP A 63 -1.63 4.15 -5.32
N ILE A 64 -1.43 5.37 -4.78
CA ILE A 64 -1.81 6.61 -5.49
C ILE A 64 -1.21 6.71 -6.90
N GLY A 65 -0.04 6.13 -7.09
CA GLY A 65 0.66 6.13 -8.38
C GLY A 65 -0.06 5.36 -9.48
N LEU A 66 -0.99 4.46 -9.15
CA LEU A 66 -1.82 3.74 -10.12
C LEU A 66 -2.69 4.68 -10.97
N ARG A 67 -3.01 5.88 -10.47
CA ARG A 67 -3.73 6.90 -11.24
C ARG A 67 -2.99 7.37 -12.49
N PHE A 68 -1.67 7.23 -12.53
CA PHE A 68 -0.81 7.65 -13.63
C PHE A 68 -0.51 6.53 -14.62
N ILE A 69 -0.99 5.32 -14.36
CA ILE A 69 -0.79 4.16 -15.22
C ILE A 69 -1.95 4.05 -16.20
N VAL A 70 -1.63 3.99 -17.49
CA VAL A 70 -2.62 3.97 -18.57
C VAL A 70 -3.29 2.61 -18.71
N THR A 71 -2.59 1.55 -18.37
CA THR A 71 -3.08 0.17 -18.50
C THR A 71 -4.19 -0.07 -17.47
N ARG A 72 -5.42 -0.28 -17.97
CA ARG A 72 -6.55 -0.63 -17.14
C ARG A 72 -6.48 -2.13 -16.79
N TYR A 73 -5.87 -2.44 -15.67
CA TYR A 73 -5.92 -3.79 -15.12
C TYR A 73 -7.32 -4.04 -14.54
N LYS A 74 -8.19 -4.68 -15.31
CA LYS A 74 -9.41 -5.27 -14.72
C LYS A 74 -8.96 -6.37 -13.77
N ASN A 75 -9.30 -6.24 -12.50
CA ASN A 75 -9.05 -7.19 -11.43
C ASN A 75 -7.56 -7.43 -11.09
N ARG A 76 -6.62 -6.63 -11.61
CA ARG A 76 -5.18 -6.68 -11.33
C ARG A 76 -4.57 -8.11 -11.18
N ASP A 77 -5.22 -9.13 -11.72
CA ASP A 77 -4.64 -10.48 -11.76
C ASP A 77 -3.51 -10.51 -12.79
N PHE A 78 -2.29 -10.49 -12.29
CA PHE A 78 -1.08 -10.51 -13.11
C PHE A 78 -0.67 -11.90 -13.58
N SER A 79 -1.44 -12.95 -13.29
CA SER A 79 -1.11 -14.32 -13.70
C SER A 79 -0.89 -14.47 -15.21
N ASN A 80 -1.54 -13.61 -15.99
CA ASN A 80 -1.47 -13.59 -17.44
C ASN A 80 -0.87 -12.30 -18.01
N ALA A 81 -0.34 -11.41 -17.17
CA ALA A 81 0.25 -10.16 -17.62
C ALA A 81 1.57 -10.42 -18.35
N ASN A 82 1.77 -9.74 -19.47
CA ASN A 82 3.04 -9.79 -20.17
C ASN A 82 4.11 -8.93 -19.46
N PRO A 83 5.42 -9.12 -19.78
CA PRO A 83 6.49 -8.38 -19.11
C PRO A 83 6.40 -6.86 -19.24
N ALA A 84 5.84 -6.32 -20.32
CA ALA A 84 5.68 -4.88 -20.50
C ALA A 84 4.57 -4.33 -19.58
N GLU A 85 3.47 -5.05 -19.45
CA GLU A 85 2.40 -4.70 -18.50
C GLU A 85 2.89 -4.72 -17.07
N LEU A 86 3.61 -5.76 -16.67
CA LEU A 86 4.21 -5.85 -15.34
C LEU A 86 5.21 -4.71 -15.07
N PHE A 87 5.98 -4.33 -16.08
CA PHE A 87 6.91 -3.21 -15.98
C PHE A 87 6.16 -1.89 -15.78
N GLU A 88 5.10 -1.65 -16.54
CA GLU A 88 4.24 -0.46 -16.36
C GLU A 88 3.59 -0.43 -14.96
N TYR A 89 3.02 -1.54 -14.54
CA TYR A 89 2.44 -1.64 -13.20
C TYR A 89 3.45 -1.28 -12.11
N LYS A 90 4.65 -1.83 -12.14
CA LYS A 90 5.68 -1.60 -11.13
C LYS A 90 6.10 -0.13 -10.98
N LYS A 91 5.83 0.71 -11.97
CA LYS A 91 6.12 2.14 -11.90
C LYS A 91 5.24 2.88 -10.89
N HIS A 92 4.09 2.33 -10.48
CA HIS A 92 3.18 3.05 -9.59
C HIS A 92 3.84 3.49 -8.28
N THR A 93 4.75 2.70 -7.75
CA THR A 93 5.48 3.04 -6.51
C THR A 93 6.32 4.32 -6.67
N ILE A 94 7.06 4.42 -7.78
CA ILE A 94 7.88 5.59 -8.10
C ILE A 94 6.99 6.79 -8.46
N LEU A 95 5.94 6.57 -9.25
CA LEU A 95 5.02 7.62 -9.66
C LEU A 95 4.25 8.19 -8.45
N GLY A 96 3.83 7.33 -7.53
CA GLY A 96 3.19 7.73 -6.27
C GLY A 96 4.14 8.54 -5.40
N TYR A 97 5.36 8.09 -5.22
CA TYR A 97 6.40 8.81 -4.50
C TYR A 97 6.64 10.19 -5.13
N SER A 98 6.89 10.25 -6.45
CA SER A 98 7.18 11.51 -7.14
C SER A 98 6.02 12.50 -7.12
N ALA A 99 4.78 12.01 -7.14
CA ALA A 99 3.60 12.87 -7.09
C ALA A 99 3.40 13.55 -5.74
N LEU A 100 4.03 13.02 -4.68
CA LEU A 100 3.90 13.49 -3.30
C LEU A 100 5.20 14.08 -2.73
N ASP A 101 6.25 14.17 -3.53
CA ASP A 101 7.60 14.56 -3.06
C ASP A 101 7.66 16.00 -2.49
N GLU A 102 6.77 16.88 -2.95
CA GLU A 102 6.67 18.26 -2.45
C GLU A 102 5.73 18.42 -1.23
N GLU A 103 5.07 17.34 -0.80
CA GLU A 103 4.07 17.35 0.28
C GLU A 103 4.74 17.30 1.66
N SER A 104 5.02 18.46 2.23
CA SER A 104 5.77 18.60 3.49
C SER A 104 5.08 18.00 4.73
N TRP A 105 3.76 17.76 4.68
CA TRP A 105 3.00 17.14 5.77
C TRP A 105 3.16 15.62 5.84
N ILE A 106 3.62 14.98 4.77
CA ILE A 106 3.85 13.53 4.73
C ILE A 106 5.21 13.22 5.35
N ALA A 107 5.21 12.39 6.38
CA ALA A 107 6.44 12.01 7.05
C ALA A 107 7.36 11.19 6.12
N PRO A 108 8.70 11.32 6.23
CA PRO A 108 9.64 10.57 5.38
C PRO A 108 9.44 9.05 5.43
N ILE A 109 9.00 8.50 6.57
CA ILE A 109 8.70 7.06 6.67
C ILE A 109 7.46 6.67 5.87
N SER A 110 6.43 7.53 5.84
CA SER A 110 5.23 7.29 5.01
C SER A 110 5.57 7.37 3.52
N MET A 111 6.41 8.33 3.11
CA MET A 111 6.95 8.40 1.75
C MET A 111 7.75 7.15 1.37
N LYS A 112 8.56 6.65 2.32
CA LYS A 112 9.29 5.40 2.11
C LYS A 112 8.36 4.20 1.96
N MET A 113 7.28 4.13 2.74
CA MET A 113 6.26 3.09 2.61
C MET A 113 5.63 3.12 1.21
N ILE A 114 5.25 4.29 0.70
CA ILE A 114 4.67 4.47 -0.65
C ILE A 114 5.64 3.93 -1.72
N LEU A 115 6.92 4.26 -1.61
CA LEU A 115 7.93 3.81 -2.57
C LEU A 115 8.22 2.32 -2.49
N SER A 116 8.20 1.72 -1.28
CA SER A 116 8.82 0.42 -1.02
C SER A 116 7.86 -0.67 -0.53
N HIS A 117 6.53 -0.48 -0.62
CA HIS A 117 5.58 -1.48 -0.12
C HIS A 117 5.64 -2.84 -0.85
N HIS A 118 6.19 -2.89 -2.05
CA HIS A 118 6.47 -4.12 -2.78
C HIS A 118 7.93 -4.63 -2.65
N GLU A 119 8.75 -3.97 -1.83
CA GLU A 119 10.05 -4.53 -1.47
C GLU A 119 9.90 -5.62 -0.40
N ASN A 120 10.88 -6.54 -0.29
CA ASN A 120 10.83 -7.62 0.68
C ASN A 120 12.19 -7.84 1.38
N MET A 121 12.23 -8.73 2.37
CA MET A 121 13.47 -9.03 3.10
C MET A 121 14.49 -9.81 2.27
N ALA A 122 14.07 -10.50 1.21
CA ALA A 122 14.97 -11.18 0.28
C ALA A 122 15.67 -10.19 -0.68
N GLY A 123 15.14 -8.96 -0.87
CA GLY A 123 15.64 -8.00 -1.86
C GLY A 123 15.30 -8.37 -3.31
N THR A 124 14.22 -9.10 -3.50
CA THR A 124 13.71 -9.53 -4.81
C THR A 124 12.49 -8.73 -5.26
N GLY A 125 12.01 -7.81 -4.41
CA GLY A 125 10.88 -6.94 -4.68
C GLY A 125 11.14 -5.85 -5.71
N PHE A 126 10.37 -4.79 -5.67
CA PHE A 126 10.54 -3.62 -6.53
C PHE A 126 10.13 -2.33 -5.78
N PRO A 127 10.56 -1.15 -6.22
CA PRO A 127 11.29 -0.83 -7.46
C PRO A 127 12.80 -0.98 -7.35
N MET A 128 13.37 -0.92 -6.12
CA MET A 128 14.81 -0.78 -5.88
C MET A 128 15.52 -2.12 -5.69
N LYS A 129 14.79 -3.22 -5.51
CA LYS A 129 15.31 -4.54 -5.14
C LYS A 129 16.17 -4.50 -3.87
N GLN A 130 15.68 -3.80 -2.87
CA GLN A 130 16.36 -3.61 -1.58
C GLN A 130 15.62 -4.33 -0.46
N LYS A 131 16.39 -4.69 0.58
CA LYS A 131 15.80 -5.28 1.78
C LYS A 131 15.01 -4.22 2.55
N ASN A 132 13.75 -4.50 2.77
CA ASN A 132 12.85 -3.62 3.53
C ASN A 132 13.06 -3.82 5.04
N LYS A 133 13.88 -2.97 5.66
CA LYS A 133 14.31 -3.14 7.06
C LYS A 133 13.43 -2.41 8.07
N GLU A 134 12.79 -1.33 7.65
CA GLU A 134 11.94 -0.53 8.52
C GLU A 134 10.65 -1.28 8.85
N LEU A 135 10.28 -1.24 10.12
CA LEU A 135 9.12 -1.97 10.63
C LEU A 135 7.83 -1.51 9.95
N GLU A 136 7.66 -0.20 9.73
CA GLU A 136 6.50 0.38 9.05
C GLU A 136 6.35 -0.14 7.62
N CYS A 137 7.46 -0.22 6.90
CA CYS A 137 7.49 -0.74 5.53
C CYS A 137 7.18 -2.25 5.48
N ARG A 138 7.63 -3.01 6.47
CA ARG A 138 7.30 -4.44 6.59
C ARG A 138 5.83 -4.67 6.97
N ILE A 139 5.26 -3.78 7.80
CA ILE A 139 3.85 -3.86 8.15
C ILE A 139 2.98 -3.69 6.92
N ILE A 140 3.20 -2.63 6.12
CA ILE A 140 2.40 -2.42 4.92
C ILE A 140 2.61 -3.55 3.91
N GLN A 141 3.84 -3.98 3.65
CA GLN A 141 4.14 -5.09 2.77
C GLN A 141 3.35 -6.36 3.12
N ALA A 142 3.34 -6.75 4.40
CA ALA A 142 2.63 -7.93 4.84
C ALA A 142 1.10 -7.79 4.75
N CYS A 143 0.57 -6.60 5.10
CA CYS A 143 -0.87 -6.34 5.06
C CYS A 143 -1.40 -6.21 3.63
N ASP A 144 -0.64 -5.57 2.73
CA ASP A 144 -0.93 -5.45 1.32
C ASP A 144 -0.94 -6.84 0.65
N ALA A 145 0.12 -7.62 0.82
CA ALA A 145 0.18 -8.99 0.31
C ALA A 145 -0.97 -9.86 0.85
N PHE A 146 -1.32 -9.72 2.14
CA PHE A 146 -2.42 -10.47 2.74
C PHE A 146 -3.76 -10.10 2.11
N ASP A 147 -4.06 -8.80 2.01
CA ASP A 147 -5.32 -8.37 1.41
C ASP A 147 -5.39 -8.76 -0.07
N SER A 148 -4.33 -8.57 -0.84
CA SER A 148 -4.27 -9.00 -2.25
C SER A 148 -4.57 -10.49 -2.42
N LEU A 149 -4.04 -11.36 -1.56
CA LEU A 149 -4.27 -12.80 -1.59
C LEU A 149 -5.72 -13.18 -1.26
N ILE A 150 -6.35 -12.53 -0.27
CA ILE A 150 -7.71 -12.88 0.16
C ILE A 150 -8.81 -12.18 -0.65
N SER A 151 -8.53 -11.03 -1.24
CA SER A 151 -9.46 -10.31 -2.14
C SER A 151 -9.38 -10.79 -3.57
N GLY A 152 -8.21 -11.27 -4.01
CA GLY A 152 -7.90 -11.58 -5.40
C GLY A 152 -7.52 -10.35 -6.21
N MET A 153 -7.01 -9.31 -5.55
CA MET A 153 -6.75 -8.01 -6.17
C MET A 153 -5.62 -8.10 -7.24
N GLU A 154 -4.54 -8.77 -6.95
CA GLU A 154 -3.34 -8.86 -7.82
C GLU A 154 -3.01 -10.29 -8.25
N CYS A 155 -3.71 -11.24 -7.70
CA CYS A 155 -3.47 -12.65 -7.88
C CYS A 155 -4.76 -13.45 -7.74
N LYS A 156 -4.69 -14.75 -7.98
CA LYS A 156 -5.82 -15.64 -7.70
C LYS A 156 -6.13 -15.63 -6.21
N ARG A 157 -7.40 -15.41 -5.89
CA ARG A 157 -7.90 -15.46 -4.51
C ARG A 157 -7.65 -16.81 -3.88
N ILE A 158 -7.15 -16.79 -2.65
CA ILE A 158 -6.94 -17.97 -1.81
C ILE A 158 -7.61 -17.82 -0.45
N CYS A 159 -7.66 -18.88 0.35
CA CYS A 159 -8.23 -18.80 1.69
C CYS A 159 -7.24 -18.13 2.67
N VAL A 160 -7.78 -17.62 3.77
CA VAL A 160 -7.02 -16.89 4.81
C VAL A 160 -5.85 -17.71 5.34
N GLN A 161 -6.04 -19.03 5.57
CA GLN A 161 -4.98 -19.88 6.11
C GLN A 161 -3.81 -20.05 5.13
N GLU A 162 -4.10 -20.19 3.84
CA GLU A 162 -3.09 -20.26 2.79
C GLU A 162 -2.35 -18.93 2.66
N ALA A 163 -3.07 -17.79 2.70
CA ALA A 163 -2.45 -16.46 2.66
C ALA A 163 -1.45 -16.26 3.80
N ILE A 164 -1.84 -16.62 5.04
CA ILE A 164 -0.93 -16.56 6.20
C ILE A 164 0.31 -17.42 6.00
N ASN A 165 0.16 -18.62 5.46
CA ASN A 165 1.29 -19.52 5.22
C ASN A 165 2.24 -18.95 4.16
N GLN A 166 1.71 -18.45 3.05
CA GLN A 166 2.54 -17.83 2.00
C GLN A 166 3.31 -16.61 2.48
N ILE A 167 2.70 -15.76 3.31
CA ILE A 167 3.40 -14.58 3.85
C ILE A 167 4.54 -15.02 4.76
N LYS A 168 4.34 -16.04 5.60
CA LYS A 168 5.40 -16.56 6.48
C LYS A 168 6.57 -17.21 5.75
N GLU A 169 6.33 -17.77 4.57
CA GLU A 169 7.36 -18.40 3.74
C GLU A 169 8.20 -17.37 2.96
N ASN A 170 7.64 -16.18 2.72
CA ASN A 170 8.25 -15.12 1.92
C ASN A 170 8.91 -14.00 2.76
N ASP A 171 8.83 -14.04 4.07
CA ASP A 171 9.47 -13.11 5.01
C ASP A 171 10.81 -13.68 5.50
#